data_f356f8fe91df13b5db0777167ee4f1a7
#
_entry.id   f356f8fe91df13b5db0777167ee4f1a7
#
_cell.length_a   1.000
_cell.length_b   1.000
_cell.length_c   1.000
_cell.angle_alpha   90.00
_cell.angle_beta   90.00
_cell.angle_gamma   90.00
#
_symmetry.space_group_name_H-M   'P 1'
#
loop_
_entity.id
_entity.type
_entity.pdbx_description
1 polymer ?
#
loop_
_entity_poly.entity_id
_entity_poly.type
_entity_poly.pdbx_seq_one_letter_code
_entity_poly.pdbx_strand_id
1 'polypeptide(L)'
;MKTALIIIGIVFAVSLIILLCVYMFVLQYPKLKNDPKEGKWYRITSDDMLCSDGSQYKAFFRKGSENKVLVYFAGGGVSINAETAKEDMYIRRVAPIDKFANNMMNSGGLAASVDGNPFMDWTVIVLPYATGDFHSGTNDFEYTDKDGKKKILYHHGYTNYTAVMQKALELGGISDPEAVMVTGYSAGAGAASLLANDVFTNYFPNAKSKTVLVDAMLMFIDNWHSISADVWKSPTEISDRLRTDNLVLDSLTALHDDFGDDVTILFVCSTRDGELAKAQNLFDNGKPEVNEYVADKFQQDLKETIPQFKEIGAYLYIWDGLPFYDDPRNITKHTIIVTPDVYSDMNKNGISVAEWAYNAANGKVEDLGLDLVDKVYDKTE
;
A
#
# COMPACT_ATOMS: atom_id res chain seq x y z
N MET A 1 -7.63 -18.52 55.14
CA MET A 1 -7.72 -19.06 53.77
C MET A 1 -8.80 -18.41 52.91
N LYS A 2 -10.07 -18.37 53.34
CA LYS A 2 -11.16 -17.73 52.54
C LYS A 2 -10.92 -16.23 52.24
N THR A 3 -10.48 -15.43 53.23
CA THR A 3 -10.22 -14.00 53.08
C THR A 3 -9.06 -13.74 52.08
N ALA A 4 -8.01 -14.55 52.12
CA ALA A 4 -6.89 -14.43 51.17
C ALA A 4 -7.33 -14.74 49.73
N LEU A 5 -8.19 -15.74 49.52
CA LEU A 5 -8.74 -16.07 48.21
C LEU A 5 -9.65 -14.95 47.68
N ILE A 6 -10.43 -14.28 48.53
CA ILE A 6 -11.26 -13.14 48.14
C ILE A 6 -10.37 -11.96 47.71
N ILE A 7 -9.32 -11.65 48.47
CA ILE A 7 -8.39 -10.56 48.14
C ILE A 7 -7.71 -10.85 46.78
N ILE A 8 -7.23 -12.09 46.59
CA ILE A 8 -6.61 -12.49 45.31
C ILE A 8 -7.61 -12.34 44.15
N GLY A 9 -8.87 -12.75 44.33
CA GLY A 9 -9.92 -12.60 43.34
C GLY A 9 -10.21 -11.13 43.00
N ILE A 10 -10.24 -10.25 44.01
CA ILE A 10 -10.44 -8.80 43.79
C ILE A 10 -9.25 -8.19 43.02
N VAL A 11 -8.02 -8.50 43.41
CA VAL A 11 -6.82 -8.02 42.75
C VAL A 11 -6.79 -8.47 41.28
N PHE A 12 -7.12 -9.73 41.02
CA PHE A 12 -7.21 -10.26 39.65
C PHE A 12 -8.28 -9.53 38.84
N ALA A 13 -9.50 -9.33 39.38
CA ALA A 13 -10.58 -8.62 38.72
C ALA A 13 -10.21 -7.16 38.39
N VAL A 14 -9.61 -6.45 39.35
CA VAL A 14 -9.13 -5.07 39.16
C VAL A 14 -8.04 -5.01 38.08
N SER A 15 -7.08 -5.94 38.10
CA SER A 15 -6.04 -6.02 37.09
C SER A 15 -6.62 -6.26 35.68
N LEU A 16 -7.61 -7.14 35.58
CA LEU A 16 -8.30 -7.41 34.30
C LEU A 16 -9.05 -6.18 33.79
N ILE A 17 -9.72 -5.43 34.66
CA ILE A 17 -10.39 -4.17 34.30
C ILE A 17 -9.37 -3.13 33.82
N ILE A 18 -8.23 -2.98 34.50
CA ILE A 18 -7.18 -2.06 34.10
C ILE A 18 -6.63 -2.45 32.72
N LEU A 19 -6.35 -3.73 32.48
CA LEU A 19 -5.88 -4.22 31.18
C LEU A 19 -6.91 -3.94 30.08
N LEU A 20 -8.20 -4.15 30.36
CA LEU A 20 -9.28 -3.85 29.42
C LEU A 20 -9.36 -2.34 29.13
N CYS A 21 -9.25 -1.50 30.15
CA CYS A 21 -9.22 -0.04 29.99
C CYS A 21 -8.02 0.40 29.15
N VAL A 22 -6.83 -0.13 29.41
CA VAL A 22 -5.63 0.14 28.60
C VAL A 22 -5.86 -0.30 27.15
N TYR A 23 -6.38 -1.50 26.94
CA TYR A 23 -6.69 -1.97 25.59
C TYR A 23 -7.67 -1.03 24.86
N MET A 24 -8.80 -0.70 25.51
CA MET A 24 -9.86 0.09 24.86
C MET A 24 -9.52 1.58 24.67
N PHE A 25 -8.84 2.20 25.63
CA PHE A 25 -8.65 3.67 25.65
C PHE A 25 -7.23 4.11 25.29
N VAL A 26 -6.24 3.25 25.44
CA VAL A 26 -4.84 3.58 25.15
C VAL A 26 -4.39 3.00 23.82
N LEU A 27 -4.72 1.74 23.52
CA LEU A 27 -4.22 1.01 22.36
C LEU A 27 -5.13 1.08 21.13
N GLN A 28 -6.41 1.36 21.30
CA GLN A 28 -7.37 1.50 20.21
C GLN A 28 -7.58 2.98 19.84
N TYR A 29 -7.90 3.21 18.56
CA TYR A 29 -8.41 4.51 18.12
C TYR A 29 -9.93 4.61 18.34
N PRO A 30 -10.47 5.80 18.63
CA PRO A 30 -11.92 5.99 18.61
C PRO A 30 -12.47 5.73 17.20
N LYS A 31 -13.72 5.28 17.11
CA LYS A 31 -14.42 5.20 15.82
C LYS A 31 -14.58 6.59 15.21
N LEU A 32 -14.46 6.68 13.88
CA LEU A 32 -14.73 7.92 13.15
C LEU A 32 -16.19 8.33 13.37
N LYS A 33 -16.42 9.61 13.63
CA LYS A 33 -17.72 10.26 13.81
C LYS A 33 -17.68 11.62 13.13
N ASN A 34 -18.84 12.27 12.98
CA ASN A 34 -18.92 13.65 12.52
C ASN A 34 -18.01 14.56 13.36
N ASP A 35 -17.45 15.57 12.72
CA ASP A 35 -16.54 16.56 13.29
C ASP A 35 -15.29 15.96 13.95
N PRO A 36 -14.50 15.15 13.20
CA PRO A 36 -13.25 14.62 13.72
C PRO A 36 -12.26 15.76 14.00
N LYS A 37 -11.57 15.66 15.13
CA LYS A 37 -10.54 16.63 15.51
C LYS A 37 -9.31 16.50 14.65
N GLU A 38 -8.73 17.62 14.23
CA GLU A 38 -7.46 17.68 13.50
C GLU A 38 -6.32 16.99 14.26
N GLY A 39 -5.43 16.35 13.52
CA GLY A 39 -4.26 15.63 14.03
C GLY A 39 -4.58 14.32 14.78
N LYS A 40 -5.86 14.01 15.02
CA LYS A 40 -6.26 12.82 15.77
C LYS A 40 -6.59 11.65 14.83
N TRP A 41 -6.07 10.47 15.18
CA TRP A 41 -6.39 9.23 14.49
C TRP A 41 -7.72 8.64 14.95
N TYR A 42 -8.46 8.09 14.00
CA TYR A 42 -9.72 7.38 14.15
C TYR A 42 -9.66 6.06 13.40
N ARG A 43 -10.45 5.07 13.82
CA ARG A 43 -10.69 3.86 13.04
C ARG A 43 -12.01 3.96 12.28
N ILE A 44 -12.02 3.39 11.08
CA ILE A 44 -13.21 3.16 10.26
C ILE A 44 -13.50 1.67 10.29
N THR A 45 -14.72 1.28 10.62
CA THR A 45 -15.19 -0.11 10.60
C THR A 45 -16.64 -0.18 10.10
N SER A 46 -16.99 -1.27 9.43
CA SER A 46 -18.36 -1.64 9.06
C SER A 46 -18.48 -3.15 9.13
N ASP A 47 -19.67 -3.67 9.41
CA ASP A 47 -19.90 -5.13 9.51
C ASP A 47 -19.62 -5.85 8.18
N ASP A 48 -19.71 -5.14 7.06
CA ASP A 48 -19.47 -5.67 5.71
C ASP A 48 -17.97 -5.72 5.33
N MET A 49 -17.10 -5.13 6.15
CA MET A 49 -15.66 -5.08 5.88
C MET A 49 -14.96 -6.30 6.47
N LEU A 50 -14.40 -7.16 5.61
CA LEU A 50 -13.74 -8.41 5.99
C LEU A 50 -12.28 -8.46 5.57
N CYS A 51 -11.46 -9.05 6.45
CA CYS A 51 -10.13 -9.54 6.08
C CYS A 51 -10.27 -10.87 5.34
N SER A 52 -9.21 -11.33 4.69
CA SER A 52 -9.21 -12.57 3.90
C SER A 52 -9.53 -13.83 4.71
N ASP A 53 -9.32 -13.83 6.02
CA ASP A 53 -9.65 -14.92 6.94
C ASP A 53 -11.08 -14.82 7.53
N GLY A 54 -11.89 -13.86 7.08
CA GLY A 54 -13.23 -13.58 7.58
C GLY A 54 -13.28 -12.75 8.87
N SER A 55 -12.14 -12.35 9.42
CA SER A 55 -12.10 -11.45 10.57
C SER A 55 -12.46 -10.02 10.15
N GLN A 56 -12.84 -9.20 11.15
CA GLN A 56 -13.25 -7.82 10.92
C GLN A 56 -12.10 -6.98 10.34
N TYR A 57 -12.31 -6.38 9.18
CA TYR A 57 -11.40 -5.39 8.63
C TYR A 57 -11.63 -4.01 9.26
N LYS A 58 -10.59 -3.19 9.28
CA LYS A 58 -10.62 -1.82 9.74
C LYS A 58 -9.59 -0.98 8.99
N ALA A 59 -9.91 0.30 8.81
CA ALA A 59 -9.03 1.30 8.23
C ALA A 59 -8.82 2.45 9.22
N PHE A 60 -7.89 3.37 8.89
CA PHE A 60 -7.54 4.47 9.76
C PHE A 60 -7.70 5.81 9.04
N PHE A 61 -8.11 6.81 9.81
CA PHE A 61 -8.37 8.15 9.33
C PHE A 61 -7.74 9.18 10.26
N ARG A 62 -7.11 10.20 9.70
CA ARG A 62 -6.63 11.38 10.43
C ARG A 62 -7.06 12.64 9.69
N LYS A 63 -7.81 13.51 10.35
CA LYS A 63 -8.17 14.82 9.80
C LYS A 63 -6.95 15.74 9.79
N GLY A 64 -6.63 16.32 8.65
CA GLY A 64 -5.63 17.38 8.50
C GLY A 64 -6.22 18.78 8.71
N SER A 65 -5.34 19.78 8.80
CA SER A 65 -5.70 21.22 8.85
C SER A 65 -5.81 21.82 7.44
N GLU A 66 -5.16 21.22 6.43
CA GLU A 66 -5.26 21.63 5.04
C GLU A 66 -6.41 20.93 4.31
N ASN A 67 -7.00 21.59 3.30
CA ASN A 67 -8.01 21.00 2.43
C ASN A 67 -7.36 20.11 1.35
N LYS A 68 -6.58 19.14 1.78
CA LYS A 68 -5.86 18.19 0.95
C LYS A 68 -5.99 16.78 1.50
N VAL A 69 -5.97 15.77 0.63
CA VAL A 69 -6.21 14.36 0.99
C VAL A 69 -5.11 13.46 0.48
N LEU A 70 -4.62 12.59 1.36
CA LEU A 70 -3.73 11.48 1.07
C LEU A 70 -4.51 10.17 1.25
N VAL A 71 -4.76 9.44 0.17
CA VAL A 71 -5.30 8.07 0.20
C VAL A 71 -4.13 7.10 0.12
N TYR A 72 -3.90 6.33 1.18
CA TYR A 72 -2.71 5.52 1.36
C TYR A 72 -3.06 4.03 1.45
N PHE A 73 -2.64 3.26 0.46
CA PHE A 73 -2.83 1.81 0.39
C PHE A 73 -1.58 1.08 0.90
N ALA A 74 -1.74 0.29 1.95
CA ALA A 74 -0.66 -0.54 2.46
C ALA A 74 -0.45 -1.79 1.58
N GLY A 75 0.79 -2.27 1.52
CA GLY A 75 1.16 -3.50 0.84
C GLY A 75 1.20 -4.72 1.76
N GLY A 76 1.46 -5.90 1.18
CA GLY A 76 1.54 -7.14 1.95
C GLY A 76 1.35 -8.43 1.15
N GLY A 77 1.94 -8.53 -0.03
CA GLY A 77 1.91 -9.72 -0.87
C GLY A 77 0.64 -9.89 -1.72
N VAL A 78 0.42 -11.06 -2.30
CA VAL A 78 -0.70 -11.29 -3.23
C VAL A 78 -1.13 -12.76 -3.26
N SER A 79 -2.40 -12.99 -3.54
CA SER A 79 -2.97 -14.30 -3.86
C SER A 79 -3.63 -14.24 -5.25
N ILE A 80 -3.09 -14.98 -6.20
CA ILE A 80 -3.53 -14.98 -7.60
C ILE A 80 -4.16 -16.30 -8.05
N ASN A 81 -4.11 -17.32 -7.19
CA ASN A 81 -4.66 -18.65 -7.45
C ASN A 81 -4.74 -19.47 -6.16
N ALA A 82 -5.23 -20.70 -6.26
CA ALA A 82 -5.36 -21.60 -5.12
C ALA A 82 -4.02 -21.96 -4.44
N GLU A 83 -2.91 -21.99 -5.19
CA GLU A 83 -1.60 -22.29 -4.63
C GLU A 83 -1.05 -21.15 -3.79
N THR A 84 -1.10 -19.91 -4.30
CA THR A 84 -0.70 -18.71 -3.55
C THR A 84 -1.62 -18.44 -2.35
N ALA A 85 -2.91 -18.77 -2.44
CA ALA A 85 -3.85 -18.71 -1.32
C ALA A 85 -3.43 -19.66 -0.18
N LYS A 86 -2.98 -20.88 -0.54
CA LYS A 86 -2.55 -21.93 0.38
C LYS A 86 -1.20 -21.64 1.03
N GLU A 87 -0.28 -20.98 0.30
CA GLU A 87 1.10 -20.73 0.75
C GLU A 87 1.24 -19.50 1.66
N ASP A 88 0.15 -18.81 2.01
CA ASP A 88 0.18 -17.63 2.89
C ASP A 88 1.09 -16.48 2.37
N MET A 89 1.09 -16.26 1.07
CA MET A 89 1.95 -15.27 0.42
C MET A 89 1.47 -13.83 0.59
N TYR A 90 0.57 -13.57 1.52
CA TYR A 90 -0.03 -12.25 1.75
C TYR A 90 -0.47 -12.08 3.21
N ILE A 91 -0.62 -10.82 3.63
CA ILE A 91 -1.16 -10.50 4.95
C ILE A 91 -2.65 -10.82 4.97
N ARG A 92 -3.09 -11.68 5.92
CA ARG A 92 -4.46 -12.19 6.01
C ARG A 92 -5.40 -11.38 6.87
N ARG A 93 -4.88 -10.56 7.78
CA ARG A 93 -5.70 -9.79 8.73
C ARG A 93 -5.02 -8.52 9.18
N VAL A 94 -5.82 -7.55 9.57
CA VAL A 94 -5.33 -6.35 10.25
C VAL A 94 -5.08 -6.69 11.73
N ALA A 95 -3.94 -6.30 12.27
CA ALA A 95 -3.60 -6.58 13.66
C ALA A 95 -4.67 -6.02 14.63
N PRO A 96 -4.99 -6.73 15.74
CA PRO A 96 -6.11 -6.37 16.60
C PRO A 96 -5.93 -5.04 17.34
N ILE A 97 -4.70 -4.59 17.57
CA ILE A 97 -4.38 -3.32 18.23
C ILE A 97 -4.23 -2.23 17.16
N ASP A 98 -5.12 -1.21 17.19
CA ASP A 98 -5.18 -0.18 16.15
C ASP A 98 -3.88 0.60 15.99
N LYS A 99 -3.29 1.06 17.09
CA LYS A 99 -2.03 1.81 17.04
C LYS A 99 -0.88 0.97 16.50
N PHE A 100 -0.83 -0.31 16.86
CA PHE A 100 0.16 -1.22 16.31
C PHE A 100 -0.07 -1.49 14.83
N ALA A 101 -1.33 -1.77 14.42
CA ALA A 101 -1.68 -1.98 13.04
C ALA A 101 -1.32 -0.77 12.17
N ASN A 102 -1.72 0.43 12.57
CA ASN A 102 -1.41 1.65 11.83
C ASN A 102 0.11 1.92 11.77
N ASN A 103 0.83 1.68 12.87
CA ASN A 103 2.28 1.84 12.87
C ASN A 103 2.99 0.83 11.97
N MET A 104 2.56 -0.43 11.95
CA MET A 104 3.12 -1.44 11.04
C MET A 104 2.95 -1.06 9.57
N MET A 105 1.78 -0.52 9.20
CA MET A 105 1.46 -0.14 7.82
C MET A 105 2.13 1.15 7.39
N ASN A 106 2.75 1.88 8.29
CA ASN A 106 3.27 3.21 8.02
C ASN A 106 4.51 3.57 8.87
N SER A 107 5.14 2.68 9.52
CA SER A 107 6.44 2.71 10.25
C SER A 107 7.22 4.06 10.30
N GLY A 108 6.52 5.18 10.47
CA GLY A 108 7.11 6.53 10.39
C GLY A 108 7.29 7.08 8.96
N GLY A 109 6.67 6.44 7.96
CA GLY A 109 6.73 6.85 6.56
C GLY A 109 5.77 7.99 6.18
N LEU A 110 5.42 8.07 4.90
CA LEU A 110 4.74 9.21 4.27
C LEU A 110 3.40 9.59 4.92
N ALA A 111 2.62 8.63 5.43
CA ALA A 111 1.35 8.88 6.10
C ALA A 111 1.49 9.10 7.62
N ALA A 112 2.71 9.07 8.19
CA ALA A 112 2.94 9.19 9.62
C ALA A 112 2.74 10.63 10.14
N SER A 113 2.36 10.72 11.41
CA SER A 113 2.35 11.99 12.14
C SER A 113 3.70 12.23 12.79
N VAL A 114 4.70 12.64 12.00
CA VAL A 114 6.08 12.90 12.43
C VAL A 114 6.52 14.26 11.98
N ASP A 115 7.34 14.93 12.80
CA ASP A 115 7.88 16.24 12.47
C ASP A 115 8.71 16.17 11.17
N GLY A 116 8.54 17.16 10.31
CA GLY A 116 9.21 17.23 9.02
C GLY A 116 8.53 16.46 7.89
N ASN A 117 7.42 15.76 8.16
CA ASN A 117 6.61 15.17 7.11
C ASN A 117 5.82 16.27 6.38
N PRO A 118 6.04 16.52 5.08
CA PRO A 118 5.32 17.55 4.32
C PRO A 118 3.82 17.27 4.18
N PHE A 119 3.37 16.02 4.39
CA PHE A 119 1.97 15.61 4.37
C PHE A 119 1.30 15.61 5.75
N MET A 120 1.98 16.17 6.79
CA MET A 120 1.48 16.12 8.15
C MET A 120 0.13 16.83 8.31
N ASP A 121 -0.09 17.91 7.57
CA ASP A 121 -1.31 18.71 7.59
C ASP A 121 -2.40 18.26 6.61
N TRP A 122 -2.14 17.21 5.84
CA TRP A 122 -3.13 16.60 4.96
C TRP A 122 -4.07 15.67 5.74
N THR A 123 -5.33 15.59 5.28
CA THR A 123 -6.23 14.51 5.73
C THR A 123 -5.73 13.19 5.16
N VAL A 124 -5.56 12.18 6.02
CA VAL A 124 -4.99 10.87 5.64
C VAL A 124 -6.02 9.78 5.83
N ILE A 125 -6.22 8.96 4.78
CA ILE A 125 -7.04 7.76 4.79
C ILE A 125 -6.08 6.57 4.56
N VAL A 126 -5.87 5.74 5.58
CA VAL A 126 -4.99 4.55 5.49
C VAL A 126 -5.84 3.30 5.35
N LEU A 127 -5.59 2.55 4.28
CA LEU A 127 -6.21 1.26 4.00
C LEU A 127 -5.18 0.15 4.26
N PRO A 128 -5.24 -0.54 5.40
CA PRO A 128 -4.41 -1.70 5.68
C PRO A 128 -4.62 -2.82 4.67
N TYR A 129 -3.56 -3.57 4.36
CA TYR A 129 -3.70 -4.73 3.49
C TYR A 129 -4.08 -5.97 4.28
N ALA A 130 -5.09 -6.70 3.80
CA ALA A 130 -5.56 -7.92 4.46
C ALA A 130 -6.41 -8.84 3.56
N THR A 131 -6.36 -8.68 2.23
CA THR A 131 -7.31 -9.33 1.31
C THR A 131 -6.67 -10.10 0.16
N GLY A 132 -5.36 -9.93 -0.09
CA GLY A 132 -4.61 -10.69 -1.08
C GLY A 132 -4.89 -10.34 -2.55
N ASP A 133 -5.55 -9.19 -2.83
CA ASP A 133 -6.17 -8.84 -4.12
C ASP A 133 -5.84 -7.42 -4.59
N PHE A 134 -4.75 -6.82 -4.12
CA PHE A 134 -4.40 -5.42 -4.39
C PHE A 134 -5.58 -4.46 -4.15
N HIS A 135 -6.35 -4.67 -3.07
CA HIS A 135 -7.52 -3.88 -2.68
C HIS A 135 -8.63 -3.78 -3.75
N SER A 136 -8.66 -4.67 -4.75
CA SER A 136 -9.57 -4.56 -5.89
C SER A 136 -10.64 -5.65 -5.98
N GLY A 137 -10.57 -6.69 -5.16
CA GLY A 137 -11.44 -7.85 -5.27
C GLY A 137 -12.78 -7.74 -4.53
N THR A 138 -13.75 -8.60 -4.96
CA THR A 138 -15.07 -8.75 -4.35
C THR A 138 -15.47 -10.22 -4.14
N ASN A 139 -14.53 -11.18 -4.28
CA ASN A 139 -14.82 -12.60 -4.37
C ASN A 139 -14.66 -13.34 -3.04
N ASP A 140 -15.54 -14.29 -2.80
CA ASP A 140 -15.39 -15.38 -1.84
C ASP A 140 -14.69 -16.54 -2.57
N PHE A 141 -13.35 -16.56 -2.54
CA PHE A 141 -12.55 -17.52 -3.31
C PHE A 141 -12.36 -18.81 -2.52
N GLU A 142 -12.95 -19.91 -3.03
CA GLU A 142 -12.80 -21.25 -2.44
C GLU A 142 -11.46 -21.87 -2.83
N TYR A 143 -10.75 -22.41 -1.84
CA TYR A 143 -9.51 -23.17 -2.05
C TYR A 143 -9.35 -24.30 -1.03
N THR A 144 -8.39 -25.18 -1.27
CA THR A 144 -8.04 -26.26 -0.34
C THR A 144 -6.68 -25.94 0.31
N ASP A 145 -6.64 -25.88 1.65
CA ASP A 145 -5.44 -25.59 2.41
C ASP A 145 -4.41 -26.76 2.40
N LYS A 146 -3.26 -26.56 3.06
CA LYS A 146 -2.19 -27.56 3.17
C LYS A 146 -2.61 -28.85 3.87
N ASP A 147 -3.64 -28.78 4.71
CA ASP A 147 -4.20 -29.95 5.43
C ASP A 147 -5.32 -30.64 4.64
N GLY A 148 -5.61 -30.23 3.42
CA GLY A 148 -6.69 -30.77 2.58
C GLY A 148 -8.09 -30.27 2.96
N LYS A 149 -8.22 -29.22 3.77
CA LYS A 149 -9.50 -28.65 4.19
C LYS A 149 -9.94 -27.57 3.23
N LYS A 150 -11.24 -27.56 2.90
CA LYS A 150 -11.87 -26.44 2.16
C LYS A 150 -11.86 -25.17 3.01
N LYS A 151 -11.44 -24.09 2.43
CA LYS A 151 -11.36 -22.73 3.00
C LYS A 151 -11.93 -21.71 2.03
N ILE A 152 -12.30 -20.57 2.56
CA ILE A 152 -12.67 -19.39 1.78
C ILE A 152 -11.62 -18.31 2.07
N LEU A 153 -11.11 -17.71 1.01
CA LEU A 153 -10.33 -16.48 1.06
C LEU A 153 -11.26 -15.35 0.61
N TYR A 154 -11.52 -14.41 1.50
CA TYR A 154 -12.33 -13.24 1.19
C TYR A 154 -11.48 -12.19 0.47
N HIS A 155 -11.51 -12.21 -0.86
CA HIS A 155 -10.98 -11.15 -1.71
C HIS A 155 -11.94 -9.96 -1.69
N HIS A 156 -12.01 -9.25 -0.58
CA HIS A 156 -12.95 -8.15 -0.34
C HIS A 156 -12.27 -6.77 -0.37
N GLY A 157 -11.15 -6.66 -1.08
CA GLY A 157 -10.38 -5.43 -1.13
C GLY A 157 -11.18 -4.24 -1.65
N TYR A 158 -11.91 -4.40 -2.75
CA TYR A 158 -12.76 -3.34 -3.32
C TYR A 158 -13.96 -3.01 -2.43
N THR A 159 -14.60 -4.03 -1.84
CA THR A 159 -15.69 -3.85 -0.88
C THR A 159 -15.22 -3.04 0.34
N ASN A 160 -14.05 -3.38 0.89
CA ASN A 160 -13.47 -2.65 2.01
C ASN A 160 -13.09 -1.21 1.60
N TYR A 161 -12.46 -1.03 0.44
CA TYR A 161 -12.06 0.27 -0.09
C TYR A 161 -13.26 1.20 -0.23
N THR A 162 -14.31 0.77 -0.92
CA THR A 162 -15.50 1.59 -1.15
C THR A 162 -16.21 1.97 0.16
N ALA A 163 -16.35 1.02 1.10
CA ALA A 163 -16.91 1.28 2.42
C ALA A 163 -16.09 2.28 3.23
N VAL A 164 -14.76 2.21 3.15
CA VAL A 164 -13.85 3.16 3.82
C VAL A 164 -13.98 4.54 3.21
N MET A 165 -13.91 4.66 1.89
CA MET A 165 -14.02 5.94 1.18
C MET A 165 -15.36 6.62 1.46
N GLN A 166 -16.47 5.89 1.37
CA GLN A 166 -17.79 6.41 1.69
C GLN A 166 -17.86 6.97 3.12
N LYS A 167 -17.39 6.21 4.12
CA LYS A 167 -17.38 6.65 5.51
C LYS A 167 -16.43 7.81 5.77
N ALA A 168 -15.29 7.84 5.11
CA ALA A 168 -14.34 8.95 5.22
C ALA A 168 -14.94 10.26 4.69
N LEU A 169 -15.66 10.23 3.56
CA LEU A 169 -16.38 11.40 3.03
C LEU A 169 -17.55 11.79 3.91
N GLU A 170 -18.39 10.82 4.29
CA GLU A 170 -19.60 11.08 5.09
C GLU A 170 -19.29 11.69 6.48
N LEU A 171 -18.30 11.15 7.18
CA LEU A 171 -18.01 11.46 8.59
C LEU A 171 -16.74 12.30 8.79
N GLY A 172 -15.82 12.30 7.82
CA GLY A 172 -14.52 12.93 7.93
C GLY A 172 -14.49 14.44 7.70
N GLY A 173 -15.60 15.01 7.25
CA GLY A 173 -15.68 16.44 6.93
C GLY A 173 -14.73 16.81 5.77
N ILE A 174 -14.61 15.94 4.77
CA ILE A 174 -13.86 16.21 3.54
C ILE A 174 -14.83 16.84 2.54
N SER A 175 -14.50 18.01 2.00
CA SER A 175 -15.30 18.71 0.99
C SER A 175 -14.37 19.34 -0.04
N ASP A 176 -14.52 18.94 -1.31
CA ASP A 176 -13.83 19.48 -2.47
C ASP A 176 -12.34 19.80 -2.22
N PRO A 177 -11.50 18.79 -1.95
CA PRO A 177 -10.09 19.02 -1.63
C PRO A 177 -9.37 19.68 -2.82
N GLU A 178 -8.45 20.59 -2.52
CA GLU A 178 -7.63 21.26 -3.54
C GLU A 178 -6.63 20.30 -4.19
N ALA A 179 -6.09 19.37 -3.40
CA ALA A 179 -5.16 18.35 -3.86
C ALA A 179 -5.52 16.98 -3.28
N VAL A 180 -5.40 15.96 -4.11
CA VAL A 180 -5.55 14.55 -3.74
C VAL A 180 -4.36 13.77 -4.24
N MET A 181 -3.70 13.07 -3.32
CA MET A 181 -2.68 12.08 -3.68
C MET A 181 -3.19 10.68 -3.34
N VAL A 182 -3.14 9.79 -4.33
CA VAL A 182 -3.36 8.35 -4.17
C VAL A 182 -2.01 7.68 -4.16
N THR A 183 -1.69 6.95 -3.12
CA THR A 183 -0.38 6.31 -3.01
C THR A 183 -0.45 4.96 -2.32
N GLY A 184 0.57 4.16 -2.54
CA GLY A 184 0.75 2.88 -1.88
C GLY A 184 2.12 2.29 -2.16
N TYR A 185 2.47 1.27 -1.40
CA TYR A 185 3.74 0.56 -1.54
C TYR A 185 3.52 -0.94 -1.78
N SER A 186 4.37 -1.59 -2.57
CA SER A 186 4.26 -3.02 -2.86
C SER A 186 2.85 -3.37 -3.41
N ALA A 187 2.15 -4.35 -2.85
CA ALA A 187 0.76 -4.66 -3.19
C ALA A 187 -0.18 -3.43 -3.11
N GLY A 188 0.10 -2.49 -2.20
CA GLY A 188 -0.62 -1.22 -2.11
C GLY A 188 -0.30 -0.26 -3.25
N ALA A 189 0.88 -0.35 -3.85
CA ALA A 189 1.23 0.38 -5.07
C ALA A 189 0.43 -0.16 -6.27
N GLY A 190 0.26 -1.49 -6.35
CA GLY A 190 -0.70 -2.10 -7.27
C GLY A 190 -2.11 -1.57 -7.08
N ALA A 191 -2.56 -1.46 -5.82
CA ALA A 191 -3.86 -0.84 -5.50
C ALA A 191 -3.94 0.62 -5.94
N ALA A 192 -2.93 1.42 -5.66
CA ALA A 192 -2.90 2.83 -6.04
C ALA A 192 -3.01 3.00 -7.56
N SER A 193 -2.32 2.18 -8.35
CA SER A 193 -2.45 2.20 -9.82
C SER A 193 -3.84 1.78 -10.30
N LEU A 194 -4.41 0.69 -9.74
CA LEU A 194 -5.72 0.17 -10.11
C LEU A 194 -6.88 1.11 -9.75
N LEU A 195 -6.78 1.78 -8.58
CA LEU A 195 -7.90 2.52 -7.97
C LEU A 195 -7.80 4.04 -8.11
N ALA A 196 -6.67 4.60 -8.58
CA ALA A 196 -6.54 6.06 -8.73
C ALA A 196 -7.61 6.65 -9.63
N ASN A 197 -7.94 5.98 -10.73
CA ASN A 197 -9.00 6.41 -11.64
C ASN A 197 -10.36 6.50 -10.91
N ASP A 198 -10.71 5.47 -10.14
CA ASP A 198 -11.95 5.44 -9.35
C ASP A 198 -11.95 6.54 -8.27
N VAL A 199 -10.82 6.75 -7.58
CA VAL A 199 -10.68 7.82 -6.57
C VAL A 199 -10.91 9.20 -7.19
N PHE A 200 -10.30 9.47 -8.34
CA PHE A 200 -10.40 10.78 -8.98
C PHE A 200 -11.73 11.00 -9.68
N THR A 201 -12.37 9.95 -10.19
CA THR A 201 -13.67 10.04 -10.86
C THR A 201 -14.83 10.11 -9.88
N ASN A 202 -14.85 9.21 -8.88
CA ASN A 202 -16.05 8.97 -8.07
C ASN A 202 -16.01 9.65 -6.69
N TYR A 203 -14.82 9.92 -6.15
CA TYR A 203 -14.69 10.50 -4.81
C TYR A 203 -14.20 11.94 -4.81
N PHE A 204 -13.29 12.30 -5.73
CA PHE A 204 -12.69 13.63 -5.76
C PHE A 204 -12.60 14.21 -7.18
N PRO A 205 -13.74 14.28 -7.94
CA PRO A 205 -13.72 14.74 -9.32
C PRO A 205 -13.25 16.20 -9.47
N ASN A 206 -13.51 17.03 -8.47
CA ASN A 206 -13.22 18.47 -8.49
C ASN A 206 -11.83 18.83 -7.96
N ALA A 207 -11.01 17.85 -7.53
CA ALA A 207 -9.66 18.13 -7.06
C ALA A 207 -8.83 18.80 -8.17
N LYS A 208 -8.18 19.92 -7.85
CA LYS A 208 -7.37 20.70 -8.81
C LYS A 208 -6.04 20.05 -9.09
N SER A 209 -5.45 19.42 -8.08
CA SER A 209 -4.23 18.63 -8.20
C SER A 209 -4.56 17.16 -7.92
N LYS A 210 -4.33 16.31 -8.89
CA LYS A 210 -4.48 14.86 -8.82
C LYS A 210 -3.11 14.22 -9.00
N THR A 211 -2.65 13.46 -8.02
CA THR A 211 -1.34 12.80 -8.06
C THR A 211 -1.50 11.34 -7.69
N VAL A 212 -0.90 10.44 -8.46
CA VAL A 212 -0.73 9.04 -8.08
C VAL A 212 0.76 8.76 -7.87
N LEU A 213 1.09 8.11 -6.75
CA LEU A 213 2.46 7.66 -6.46
C LEU A 213 2.47 6.16 -6.20
N VAL A 214 3.23 5.44 -7.00
CA VAL A 214 3.41 3.98 -6.95
C VAL A 214 4.81 3.68 -6.43
N ASP A 215 4.94 3.07 -5.25
CA ASP A 215 6.23 2.73 -4.65
C ASP A 215 6.47 1.22 -4.68
N ALA A 216 7.50 0.81 -5.42
CA ALA A 216 8.00 -0.55 -5.48
C ALA A 216 6.94 -1.58 -5.90
N MET A 217 6.38 -1.42 -7.11
CA MET A 217 5.56 -2.42 -7.75
C MET A 217 5.92 -2.51 -9.23
N LEU A 218 6.73 -3.50 -9.55
CA LEU A 218 7.08 -3.93 -10.90
C LEU A 218 7.08 -5.46 -10.90
N MET A 219 6.07 -6.04 -11.52
CA MET A 219 5.86 -7.48 -11.55
C MET A 219 5.16 -7.87 -12.86
N PHE A 220 5.70 -8.84 -13.56
CA PHE A 220 5.24 -9.30 -14.87
C PHE A 220 4.56 -10.65 -14.72
N ILE A 221 3.25 -10.70 -14.93
CA ILE A 221 2.44 -11.92 -14.88
C ILE A 221 1.48 -11.93 -16.07
N ASP A 222 1.59 -12.92 -16.94
CA ASP A 222 0.86 -13.00 -18.22
C ASP A 222 -0.66 -12.88 -18.15
N ASN A 223 -1.28 -13.11 -17.02
CA ASN A 223 -2.72 -13.27 -16.91
C ASN A 223 -3.38 -12.30 -15.93
N TRP A 224 -2.89 -11.07 -15.78
CA TRP A 224 -3.48 -10.10 -14.85
C TRP A 224 -4.97 -9.86 -15.07
N HIS A 225 -5.42 -9.80 -16.33
CA HIS A 225 -6.85 -9.69 -16.64
C HIS A 225 -7.66 -10.83 -16.00
N SER A 226 -7.28 -12.09 -16.26
CA SER A 226 -8.01 -13.24 -15.71
C SER A 226 -7.89 -13.35 -14.19
N ILE A 227 -6.74 -13.00 -13.61
CA ILE A 227 -6.57 -12.93 -12.16
C ILE A 227 -7.55 -11.92 -11.57
N SER A 228 -7.61 -10.72 -12.12
CA SER A 228 -8.51 -9.66 -11.66
C SER A 228 -9.98 -10.02 -11.87
N ALA A 229 -10.35 -10.53 -13.05
CA ALA A 229 -11.74 -10.82 -13.40
C ALA A 229 -12.27 -12.10 -12.77
N ASP A 230 -11.48 -13.18 -12.71
CA ASP A 230 -11.97 -14.51 -12.34
C ASP A 230 -11.61 -14.90 -10.90
N VAL A 231 -10.41 -14.55 -10.42
CA VAL A 231 -9.96 -14.90 -9.07
C VAL A 231 -10.41 -13.85 -8.06
N TRP A 232 -10.11 -12.59 -8.31
CA TRP A 232 -10.49 -11.50 -7.42
C TRP A 232 -11.93 -11.02 -7.63
N LYS A 233 -12.49 -11.20 -8.83
CA LYS A 233 -13.77 -10.62 -9.28
C LYS A 233 -13.79 -9.11 -9.05
N SER A 234 -12.73 -8.47 -9.44
CA SER A 234 -12.66 -7.00 -9.44
C SER A 234 -13.74 -6.43 -10.37
N PRO A 235 -14.21 -5.20 -10.15
CA PRO A 235 -15.09 -4.51 -11.09
C PRO A 235 -14.55 -4.57 -12.51
N THR A 236 -15.44 -4.70 -13.49
CA THR A 236 -15.09 -4.83 -14.91
C THR A 236 -14.25 -3.66 -15.40
N GLU A 237 -14.54 -2.46 -14.91
CA GLU A 237 -13.81 -1.22 -15.23
C GLU A 237 -12.34 -1.29 -14.80
N ILE A 238 -12.00 -2.10 -13.81
CA ILE A 238 -10.62 -2.35 -13.36
C ILE A 238 -9.99 -3.45 -14.22
N SER A 239 -10.67 -4.60 -14.36
CA SER A 239 -10.14 -5.77 -15.05
C SER A 239 -9.88 -5.50 -16.53
N ASP A 240 -10.76 -4.77 -17.22
CA ASP A 240 -10.67 -4.49 -18.67
C ASP A 240 -9.48 -3.58 -19.05
N ARG A 241 -8.87 -2.89 -18.07
CA ARG A 241 -7.65 -2.10 -18.28
C ARG A 241 -6.40 -2.96 -18.40
N LEU A 242 -6.42 -4.18 -17.82
CA LEU A 242 -5.27 -5.06 -17.73
C LEU A 242 -5.11 -5.87 -19.02
N ARG A 243 -4.17 -5.46 -19.88
CA ARG A 243 -4.00 -5.98 -21.25
C ARG A 243 -2.66 -6.65 -21.47
N THR A 244 -1.67 -6.35 -20.62
CA THR A 244 -0.32 -6.88 -20.73
C THR A 244 0.06 -7.66 -19.46
N ASP A 245 1.30 -8.04 -19.33
CA ASP A 245 1.88 -8.66 -18.15
C ASP A 245 2.27 -7.64 -17.05
N ASN A 246 2.14 -6.33 -17.33
CA ASN A 246 2.46 -5.26 -16.38
C ASN A 246 1.20 -4.51 -15.92
N LEU A 247 0.60 -4.99 -14.84
CA LEU A 247 -0.61 -4.43 -14.24
C LEU A 247 -0.50 -2.93 -13.92
N VAL A 248 0.65 -2.49 -13.42
CA VAL A 248 0.86 -1.08 -13.04
C VAL A 248 0.87 -0.20 -14.27
N LEU A 249 1.64 -0.59 -15.29
CA LEU A 249 1.72 0.18 -16.53
C LEU A 249 0.36 0.27 -17.23
N ASP A 250 -0.36 -0.85 -17.34
CA ASP A 250 -1.70 -0.88 -17.93
C ASP A 250 -2.67 0.06 -17.22
N SER A 251 -2.67 0.01 -15.88
CA SER A 251 -3.55 0.83 -15.04
C SER A 251 -3.22 2.32 -15.13
N LEU A 252 -1.93 2.67 -15.13
CA LEU A 252 -1.47 4.06 -15.24
C LEU A 252 -1.64 4.60 -16.66
N THR A 253 -1.52 3.75 -17.70
CA THR A 253 -1.86 4.12 -19.08
C THR A 253 -3.33 4.48 -19.19
N ALA A 254 -4.22 3.65 -18.66
CA ALA A 254 -5.66 3.96 -18.66
C ALA A 254 -5.98 5.24 -17.85
N LEU A 255 -5.26 5.47 -16.75
CA LEU A 255 -5.40 6.71 -15.99
C LEU A 255 -4.97 7.93 -16.81
N HIS A 256 -3.84 7.84 -17.51
CA HIS A 256 -3.36 8.91 -18.40
C HIS A 256 -4.33 9.13 -19.58
N ASP A 257 -4.86 8.07 -20.17
CA ASP A 257 -5.84 8.17 -21.25
C ASP A 257 -7.12 8.93 -20.82
N ASP A 258 -7.55 8.73 -19.56
CA ASP A 258 -8.76 9.36 -19.04
C ASP A 258 -8.54 10.81 -18.54
N PHE A 259 -7.36 11.14 -18.02
CA PHE A 259 -7.08 12.43 -17.35
C PHE A 259 -6.02 13.29 -18.07
N GLY A 260 -5.18 12.71 -18.94
CA GLY A 260 -4.08 13.41 -19.58
C GLY A 260 -3.17 14.14 -18.59
N ASP A 261 -2.88 15.38 -18.85
CA ASP A 261 -2.03 16.25 -18.02
C ASP A 261 -2.69 16.72 -16.71
N ASP A 262 -3.98 16.42 -16.50
CA ASP A 262 -4.70 16.73 -15.26
C ASP A 262 -4.31 15.80 -14.10
N VAL A 263 -3.55 14.73 -14.36
CA VAL A 263 -2.99 13.82 -13.37
C VAL A 263 -1.47 13.80 -13.43
N THR A 264 -0.82 13.88 -12.27
CA THR A 264 0.63 13.66 -12.13
C THR A 264 0.90 12.23 -11.73
N ILE A 265 1.63 11.48 -12.55
CA ILE A 265 1.97 10.07 -12.32
C ILE A 265 3.41 9.99 -11.79
N LEU A 266 3.59 9.37 -10.63
CA LEU A 266 4.86 9.19 -9.94
C LEU A 266 5.16 7.71 -9.75
N PHE A 267 6.36 7.28 -10.14
CA PHE A 267 6.84 5.92 -9.92
C PHE A 267 8.16 5.94 -9.15
N VAL A 268 8.20 5.21 -8.04
CA VAL A 268 9.37 5.09 -7.16
C VAL A 268 9.80 3.63 -7.11
N CYS A 269 11.07 3.36 -7.36
CA CYS A 269 11.60 2.00 -7.27
C CYS A 269 13.09 1.99 -6.93
N SER A 270 13.53 1.00 -6.17
CA SER A 270 14.95 0.73 -6.03
C SER A 270 15.46 -0.13 -7.18
N THR A 271 16.73 0.06 -7.56
CA THR A 271 17.30 -0.56 -8.77
C THR A 271 17.34 -2.08 -8.74
N ARG A 272 17.49 -2.69 -7.57
CA ARG A 272 17.68 -4.13 -7.37
C ARG A 272 16.80 -4.65 -6.24
N ASP A 273 15.52 -4.29 -6.25
CA ASP A 273 14.53 -4.59 -5.21
C ASP A 273 14.47 -6.08 -4.89
N GLY A 274 14.90 -6.44 -3.68
CA GLY A 274 15.07 -7.85 -3.28
C GLY A 274 13.76 -8.61 -3.15
N GLU A 275 12.66 -7.97 -2.72
CA GLU A 275 11.37 -8.66 -2.58
C GLU A 275 10.65 -8.80 -3.92
N LEU A 276 10.69 -7.78 -4.79
CA LEU A 276 10.11 -7.89 -6.13
C LEU A 276 10.87 -8.89 -6.99
N ALA A 277 12.19 -8.84 -6.97
CA ALA A 277 13.05 -9.80 -7.69
C ALA A 277 12.78 -11.25 -7.22
N LYS A 278 12.67 -11.47 -5.91
CA LYS A 278 12.32 -12.76 -5.33
C LYS A 278 10.90 -13.23 -5.72
N ALA A 279 9.92 -12.32 -5.69
CA ALA A 279 8.54 -12.62 -6.07
C ALA A 279 8.47 -12.97 -7.56
N GLN A 280 9.14 -12.21 -8.45
CA GLN A 280 9.20 -12.50 -9.87
C GLN A 280 9.83 -13.87 -10.15
N ASN A 281 10.96 -14.18 -9.49
CA ASN A 281 11.61 -15.49 -9.63
C ASN A 281 10.73 -16.65 -9.15
N LEU A 282 9.91 -16.42 -8.13
CA LEU A 282 8.92 -17.42 -7.71
C LEU A 282 7.86 -17.66 -8.80
N PHE A 283 7.31 -16.60 -9.40
CA PHE A 283 6.28 -16.73 -10.44
C PHE A 283 6.86 -17.34 -11.74
N ASP A 284 8.06 -16.92 -12.15
CA ASP A 284 8.69 -17.39 -13.38
C ASP A 284 9.22 -18.82 -13.27
N ASN A 285 9.85 -19.16 -12.13
CA ASN A 285 10.68 -20.35 -11.97
C ASN A 285 10.28 -21.26 -10.80
N GLY A 286 9.27 -20.88 -10.00
CA GLY A 286 8.87 -21.61 -8.78
C GLY A 286 9.90 -21.53 -7.64
N LYS A 287 10.82 -20.54 -7.65
CA LYS A 287 11.92 -20.41 -6.69
C LYS A 287 11.85 -19.10 -5.91
N PRO A 288 11.47 -19.11 -4.63
CA PRO A 288 11.35 -17.90 -3.81
C PRO A 288 12.69 -17.44 -3.24
N GLU A 289 13.68 -17.24 -4.08
CA GLU A 289 15.03 -16.80 -3.68
C GLU A 289 15.51 -15.64 -4.56
N VAL A 290 16.34 -14.79 -4.00
CA VAL A 290 17.01 -13.71 -4.70
C VAL A 290 18.53 -13.90 -4.59
N ASN A 291 19.20 -13.77 -5.72
CA ASN A 291 20.65 -13.78 -5.85
C ASN A 291 21.06 -12.68 -6.84
N GLU A 292 22.33 -12.51 -7.10
CA GLU A 292 22.84 -11.48 -8.02
C GLU A 292 22.20 -11.56 -9.40
N TYR A 293 22.08 -12.77 -9.97
CA TYR A 293 21.46 -12.94 -11.29
C TYR A 293 20.00 -12.50 -11.31
N VAL A 294 19.22 -12.84 -10.28
CA VAL A 294 17.81 -12.47 -10.16
C VAL A 294 17.69 -10.94 -9.95
N ALA A 295 18.60 -10.34 -9.17
CA ALA A 295 18.65 -8.90 -8.98
C ALA A 295 19.09 -8.14 -10.25
N ASP A 296 20.06 -8.69 -11.01
CA ASP A 296 20.49 -8.15 -12.31
C ASP A 296 19.33 -8.16 -13.32
N LYS A 297 18.57 -9.27 -13.35
CA LYS A 297 17.38 -9.38 -14.20
C LYS A 297 16.34 -8.30 -13.83
N PHE A 298 16.03 -8.15 -12.54
CA PHE A 298 15.10 -7.12 -12.09
C PHE A 298 15.55 -5.71 -12.50
N GLN A 299 16.84 -5.39 -12.32
CA GLN A 299 17.41 -4.11 -12.76
C GLN A 299 17.24 -3.89 -14.27
N GLN A 300 17.46 -4.94 -15.07
CA GLN A 300 17.26 -4.89 -16.52
C GLN A 300 15.77 -4.67 -16.87
N ASP A 301 14.87 -5.42 -16.23
CA ASP A 301 13.42 -5.28 -16.43
C ASP A 301 12.94 -3.87 -16.08
N LEU A 302 13.45 -3.30 -14.97
CA LEU A 302 13.17 -1.91 -14.59
C LEU A 302 13.67 -0.93 -15.67
N LYS A 303 14.91 -1.10 -16.14
CA LYS A 303 15.48 -0.26 -17.20
C LYS A 303 14.65 -0.30 -18.48
N GLU A 304 14.18 -1.47 -18.90
CA GLU A 304 13.36 -1.67 -20.11
C GLU A 304 11.95 -1.09 -19.97
N THR A 305 11.44 -0.95 -18.74
CA THR A 305 10.11 -0.39 -18.47
C THR A 305 10.11 1.14 -18.38
N ILE A 306 11.25 1.78 -18.03
CA ILE A 306 11.34 3.24 -17.90
C ILE A 306 10.82 3.99 -19.15
N PRO A 307 11.21 3.64 -20.39
CA PRO A 307 10.69 4.33 -21.57
C PRO A 307 9.16 4.27 -21.67
N GLN A 308 8.55 3.15 -21.31
CA GLN A 308 7.10 2.96 -21.34
C GLN A 308 6.39 3.86 -20.31
N PHE A 309 6.94 4.01 -19.10
CA PHE A 309 6.45 4.99 -18.12
C PHE A 309 6.60 6.44 -18.64
N LYS A 310 7.66 6.72 -19.38
CA LYS A 310 7.86 8.06 -19.97
C LYS A 310 6.86 8.37 -21.08
N GLU A 311 6.41 7.38 -21.85
CA GLU A 311 5.37 7.54 -22.88
C GLU A 311 4.03 8.01 -22.32
N ILE A 312 3.71 7.64 -21.07
CA ILE A 312 2.50 8.07 -20.34
C ILE A 312 2.75 9.30 -19.45
N GLY A 313 3.84 10.03 -19.64
CA GLY A 313 4.15 11.24 -18.88
C GLY A 313 4.50 11.01 -17.40
N ALA A 314 4.81 9.78 -16.99
CA ALA A 314 5.20 9.50 -15.62
C ALA A 314 6.58 10.08 -15.28
N TYR A 315 6.71 10.54 -14.04
CA TYR A 315 7.99 10.95 -13.43
C TYR A 315 8.50 9.87 -12.49
N LEU A 316 9.81 9.65 -12.51
CA LEU A 316 10.42 8.53 -11.80
C LEU A 316 11.45 9.01 -10.78
N TYR A 317 11.42 8.37 -9.60
CA TYR A 317 12.46 8.47 -8.60
C TYR A 317 13.10 7.10 -8.41
N ILE A 318 14.28 6.90 -9.00
CA ILE A 318 15.05 5.65 -8.90
C ILE A 318 16.15 5.81 -7.85
N TRP A 319 16.36 4.79 -7.03
CA TRP A 319 17.32 4.82 -5.94
C TRP A 319 18.02 3.48 -5.71
N ASP A 320 19.21 3.50 -5.09
CA ASP A 320 20.03 2.32 -4.81
C ASP A 320 20.74 2.37 -3.44
N GLY A 321 20.38 3.35 -2.61
CA GLY A 321 21.17 3.75 -1.42
C GLY A 321 21.10 2.81 -0.22
N LEU A 322 20.17 1.84 -0.17
CA LEU A 322 19.98 0.97 1.00
C LEU A 322 20.11 -0.50 0.60
N PRO A 323 21.08 -1.23 1.21
CA PRO A 323 21.18 -2.68 1.01
C PRO A 323 19.99 -3.41 1.63
N PHE A 324 19.58 -4.49 0.98
CA PHE A 324 18.58 -5.41 1.49
C PHE A 324 19.23 -6.35 2.53
N TYR A 325 18.82 -6.25 3.79
CA TYR A 325 19.37 -7.07 4.89
C TYR A 325 20.90 -7.11 4.97
N ASP A 326 21.58 -5.98 4.75
CA ASP A 326 23.06 -5.92 4.70
C ASP A 326 23.71 -6.86 3.67
N ASP A 327 22.99 -7.15 2.58
CA ASP A 327 23.44 -8.07 1.55
C ASP A 327 24.63 -7.49 0.76
N PRO A 328 25.81 -8.14 0.78
CA PRO A 328 26.99 -7.65 0.09
C PRO A 328 26.86 -7.68 -1.45
N ARG A 329 25.85 -8.34 -2.00
CA ARG A 329 25.56 -8.45 -3.44
C ARG A 329 24.84 -7.22 -4.01
N ASN A 330 24.72 -6.13 -3.23
CA ASN A 330 24.04 -4.90 -3.63
C ASN A 330 22.56 -5.10 -4.00
N ILE A 331 21.88 -6.07 -3.39
CA ILE A 331 20.43 -6.20 -3.45
C ILE A 331 19.82 -5.11 -2.59
N THR A 332 18.92 -4.31 -3.15
CA THR A 332 18.39 -3.12 -2.49
C THR A 332 17.10 -3.39 -1.75
N LYS A 333 16.79 -2.53 -0.79
CA LYS A 333 15.60 -2.61 0.05
C LYS A 333 14.34 -2.39 -0.76
N HIS A 334 13.31 -3.17 -0.43
CA HIS A 334 11.96 -3.04 -0.95
C HIS A 334 11.22 -1.91 -0.26
N THR A 335 10.56 -1.04 -1.02
CA THR A 335 9.72 0.08 -0.59
C THR A 335 10.44 1.16 0.23
N ILE A 336 10.00 2.39 0.08
CA ILE A 336 10.57 3.53 0.81
C ILE A 336 9.50 4.35 1.55
N ILE A 337 8.29 4.52 0.96
CA ILE A 337 7.29 5.42 1.54
C ILE A 337 6.71 4.93 2.87
N VAL A 338 6.92 3.66 3.23
CA VAL A 338 6.43 3.06 4.47
C VAL A 338 7.34 3.31 5.67
N THR A 339 8.59 3.75 5.45
CA THR A 339 9.61 3.91 6.49
C THR A 339 10.13 5.35 6.58
N PRO A 340 10.85 5.72 7.67
CA PRO A 340 11.49 7.04 7.81
C PRO A 340 12.51 7.36 6.72
N ASP A 341 13.01 6.35 6.00
CA ASP A 341 13.95 6.54 4.89
C ASP A 341 13.37 7.43 3.77
N VAL A 342 12.03 7.54 3.71
CA VAL A 342 11.32 8.42 2.77
C VAL A 342 11.73 9.89 2.89
N TYR A 343 12.27 10.30 4.05
CA TYR A 343 12.76 11.65 4.31
C TYR A 343 14.26 11.83 4.04
N SER A 344 14.93 10.80 3.56
CA SER A 344 16.36 10.81 3.22
C SER A 344 16.58 10.97 1.73
N ASP A 345 17.68 11.63 1.35
CA ASP A 345 18.13 11.73 -0.05
C ASP A 345 18.76 10.39 -0.48
N MET A 346 17.96 9.53 -1.07
CA MET A 346 18.33 8.14 -1.39
C MET A 346 19.10 7.98 -2.69
N ASN A 347 19.07 8.97 -3.56
CA ASN A 347 19.78 8.96 -4.84
C ASN A 347 20.85 10.05 -4.95
N LYS A 348 21.13 10.76 -3.84
CA LYS A 348 22.14 11.83 -3.72
C LYS A 348 21.91 13.03 -4.65
N ASN A 349 20.65 13.30 -4.99
CA ASN A 349 20.25 14.46 -5.79
C ASN A 349 19.78 15.65 -4.94
N GLY A 350 19.93 15.56 -3.62
CA GLY A 350 19.62 16.64 -2.67
C GLY A 350 18.15 16.75 -2.27
N ILE A 351 17.29 15.78 -2.68
CA ILE A 351 15.86 15.79 -2.38
C ILE A 351 15.39 14.39 -1.97
N SER A 352 14.58 14.32 -0.93
CA SER A 352 13.96 13.08 -0.47
C SER A 352 12.72 12.70 -1.29
N VAL A 353 12.30 11.43 -1.24
CA VAL A 353 11.06 10.99 -1.89
C VAL A 353 9.84 11.74 -1.34
N ALA A 354 9.80 12.01 -0.02
CA ALA A 354 8.70 12.76 0.59
C ALA A 354 8.61 14.19 0.04
N GLU A 355 9.74 14.88 -0.06
CA GLU A 355 9.81 16.23 -0.61
C GLU A 355 9.51 16.24 -2.12
N TRP A 356 10.04 15.28 -2.87
CA TRP A 356 9.80 15.13 -4.30
C TRP A 356 8.29 14.90 -4.58
N ALA A 357 7.65 13.99 -3.84
CA ALA A 357 6.22 13.72 -3.97
C ALA A 357 5.36 14.93 -3.59
N TYR A 358 5.74 15.65 -2.53
CA TYR A 358 5.05 16.87 -2.12
C TYR A 358 5.18 17.98 -3.17
N ASN A 359 6.37 18.16 -3.73
CA ASN A 359 6.61 19.13 -4.80
C ASN A 359 5.80 18.79 -6.05
N ALA A 360 5.70 17.50 -6.40
CA ALA A 360 4.88 17.01 -7.52
C ALA A 360 3.39 17.37 -7.33
N ALA A 361 2.84 17.16 -6.15
CA ALA A 361 1.46 17.55 -5.83
C ALA A 361 1.23 19.08 -5.90
N ASN A 362 2.31 19.89 -5.92
CA ASN A 362 2.27 21.33 -6.11
C ASN A 362 2.77 21.76 -7.51
N GLY A 363 2.80 20.85 -8.48
CA GLY A 363 3.12 21.12 -9.88
C GLY A 363 4.61 21.31 -10.19
N LYS A 364 5.51 20.79 -9.34
CA LYS A 364 6.97 20.86 -9.53
C LYS A 364 7.57 19.47 -9.42
N VAL A 365 7.85 18.84 -10.55
CA VAL A 365 8.38 17.48 -10.59
C VAL A 365 9.39 17.31 -11.72
N GLU A 366 10.39 16.48 -11.49
CA GLU A 366 11.38 16.03 -12.47
C GLU A 366 11.77 14.59 -12.19
N ASP A 367 12.41 13.95 -13.17
CA ASP A 367 12.96 12.61 -12.98
C ASP A 367 14.25 12.67 -12.15
N LEU A 368 14.44 11.71 -11.26
CA LEU A 368 15.61 11.61 -10.42
C LEU A 368 16.17 10.18 -10.42
N GLY A 369 17.51 10.07 -10.56
CA GLY A 369 18.24 8.81 -10.44
C GLY A 369 18.06 7.82 -11.61
N LEU A 370 17.62 8.28 -12.79
CA LEU A 370 17.43 7.39 -13.95
C LEU A 370 18.72 6.69 -14.38
N ASP A 371 19.87 7.33 -14.18
CA ASP A 371 21.20 6.78 -14.48
C ASP A 371 21.59 5.59 -13.59
N LEU A 372 20.95 5.43 -12.43
CA LEU A 372 21.23 4.34 -11.50
C LEU A 372 20.89 2.96 -12.06
N VAL A 373 19.99 2.86 -13.04
CA VAL A 373 19.67 1.58 -13.69
C VAL A 373 20.79 1.08 -14.58
N ASP A 374 21.75 1.95 -14.96
CA ASP A 374 22.92 1.60 -15.76
C ASP A 374 24.15 1.22 -14.90
N LYS A 375 24.00 1.33 -13.58
CA LYS A 375 25.08 1.02 -12.65
C LYS A 375 25.45 -0.46 -12.70
N VAL A 376 26.74 -0.72 -12.92
CA VAL A 376 27.31 -2.06 -12.87
C VAL A 376 27.81 -2.32 -11.46
N TYR A 377 27.43 -3.44 -10.90
CA TYR A 377 27.89 -3.87 -9.59
C TYR A 377 28.98 -4.93 -9.72
N ASP A 378 30.03 -4.80 -8.90
CA ASP A 378 31.08 -5.80 -8.84
C ASP A 378 30.50 -7.12 -8.33
N LYS A 379 30.74 -8.20 -9.08
CA LYS A 379 30.29 -9.52 -8.64
C LYS A 379 31.16 -9.97 -7.48
N THR A 380 30.52 -10.33 -6.39
CA THR A 380 31.19 -10.99 -5.28
C THR A 380 31.61 -12.40 -5.72
N GLU A 381 32.93 -12.72 -5.64
CA GLU A 381 33.48 -14.04 -5.94
C GLU A 381 32.97 -15.13 -4.98
#